data_3663b40982e7683c22dff6c86fbd3f32
#
_entry.id   3663b40982e7683c22dff6c86fbd3f32
#
_cell.length_a   1.000
_cell.length_b   1.000
_cell.length_c   1.000
_cell.angle_alpha   90.00
_cell.angle_beta   90.00
_cell.angle_gamma   90.00
#
_symmetry.space_group_name_H-M   'P 1'
#
loop_
_entity.id
_entity.type
_entity.pdbx_description
1 polymer ?
#
loop_
_entity_poly.entity_id
_entity_poly.type
_entity_poly.pdbx_seq_one_letter_code
_entity_poly.pdbx_strand_id
1 'polypeptide(L)'
;MVLHMLEVLLGSKNRERVLQFILAKGEGYAKEIADFYGTSLDPIQKQLEKLELGGVLVSRSVGRTRLFVFNPRYAFRNELQALLEKAREYYSPDEIERLTMGRKRPRRTGKPL
;
A
#
# COMPACT_ATOMS: atom_id res chain seq x y z
N MET A 1 5.91 13.89 13.54
CA MET A 1 6.13 14.11 12.13
C MET A 1 6.25 12.80 11.40
N VAL A 2 5.53 12.68 10.32
CA VAL A 2 5.61 11.48 9.52
C VAL A 2 6.78 11.61 8.57
N LEU A 3 7.60 10.59 8.54
CA LEU A 3 8.74 10.57 7.65
C LEU A 3 8.42 9.70 6.47
N HIS A 4 8.56 10.26 5.29
CA HIS A 4 8.42 9.48 4.07
C HIS A 4 9.81 9.14 3.62
N MET A 5 10.37 8.14 4.28
CA MET A 5 11.77 7.79 4.13
C MET A 5 12.18 7.50 2.70
N LEU A 6 11.25 6.99 1.91
CA LEU A 6 11.55 6.57 0.56
C LEU A 6 11.09 7.55 -0.50
N GLU A 7 10.56 8.69 -0.09
CA GLU A 7 10.04 9.65 -1.06
C GLU A 7 11.08 10.05 -2.08
N VAL A 8 12.29 10.33 -1.63
CA VAL A 8 13.38 10.73 -2.52
C VAL A 8 13.72 9.60 -3.49
N LEU A 9 13.76 8.38 -2.97
CA LEU A 9 14.14 7.24 -3.76
C LEU A 9 13.05 6.87 -4.76
N LEU A 10 11.81 6.89 -4.34
CA LEU A 10 10.68 6.48 -5.18
C LEU A 10 10.14 7.61 -6.04
N GLY A 11 10.49 8.83 -5.69
CA GLY A 11 10.06 10.00 -6.45
C GLY A 11 8.69 10.52 -6.09
N SER A 12 8.04 9.95 -5.09
CA SER A 12 6.68 10.36 -4.74
C SER A 12 6.32 9.88 -3.35
N LYS A 13 5.81 10.79 -2.55
CA LYS A 13 5.27 10.48 -1.24
C LYS A 13 4.08 9.53 -1.37
N ASN A 14 3.23 9.76 -2.35
CA ASN A 14 2.05 8.92 -2.53
C ASN A 14 2.40 7.53 -3.01
N ARG A 15 3.51 7.39 -3.75
CA ARG A 15 3.97 6.07 -4.14
C ARG A 15 4.39 5.27 -2.92
N GLU A 16 5.12 5.88 -2.01
CA GLU A 16 5.49 5.21 -0.77
C GLU A 16 4.25 4.83 0.03
N ARG A 17 3.29 5.74 0.12
CA ARG A 17 2.05 5.50 0.85
C ARG A 17 1.28 4.30 0.30
N VAL A 18 1.13 4.25 -1.01
CA VAL A 18 0.41 3.16 -1.67
C VAL A 18 1.09 1.83 -1.37
N LEU A 19 2.41 1.80 -1.53
CA LEU A 19 3.15 0.57 -1.34
C LEU A 19 3.13 0.12 0.12
N GLN A 20 3.25 1.05 1.06
CA GLN A 20 3.18 0.69 2.48
C GLN A 20 1.81 0.17 2.86
N PHE A 21 0.76 0.78 2.31
CA PHE A 21 -0.60 0.33 2.60
C PHE A 21 -0.80 -1.10 2.12
N ILE A 22 -0.42 -1.38 0.88
CA ILE A 22 -0.62 -2.70 0.31
C ILE A 22 0.24 -3.73 1.03
N LEU A 23 1.46 -3.37 1.41
CA LEU A 23 2.30 -4.28 2.17
C LEU A 23 1.65 -4.62 3.50
N ALA A 24 1.15 -3.62 4.20
CA ALA A 24 0.59 -3.83 5.54
C ALA A 24 -0.73 -4.58 5.51
N LYS A 25 -1.58 -4.26 4.52
CA LYS A 25 -2.94 -4.81 4.48
C LYS A 25 -3.09 -5.98 3.53
N GLY A 26 -2.11 -6.19 2.68
CA GLY A 26 -2.13 -7.27 1.69
C GLY A 26 -2.78 -6.89 0.37
N GLU A 27 -3.64 -5.89 0.37
CA GLU A 27 -4.36 -5.47 -0.82
C GLU A 27 -4.94 -4.08 -0.58
N GLY A 28 -5.38 -3.43 -1.63
CA GLY A 28 -5.99 -2.12 -1.45
C GLY A 28 -6.73 -1.62 -2.66
N TYR A 29 -7.78 -0.85 -2.39
CA TYR A 29 -8.52 -0.09 -3.40
C TYR A 29 -8.05 1.36 -3.35
N ALA A 30 -8.11 2.04 -4.48
CA ALA A 30 -7.67 3.44 -4.54
C ALA A 30 -8.39 4.31 -3.52
N LYS A 31 -9.70 4.18 -3.44
CA LYS A 31 -10.49 5.00 -2.52
C LYS A 31 -10.13 4.71 -1.07
N GLU A 32 -9.94 3.45 -0.75
CA GLU A 32 -9.59 3.04 0.60
C GLU A 32 -8.25 3.64 1.02
N ILE A 33 -7.29 3.61 0.12
CA ILE A 33 -5.96 4.15 0.40
C ILE A 33 -6.02 5.66 0.56
N ALA A 34 -6.75 6.32 -0.34
CA ALA A 34 -6.90 7.77 -0.26
C ALA A 34 -7.54 8.19 1.06
N ASP A 35 -8.58 7.48 1.47
CA ASP A 35 -9.25 7.76 2.74
C ASP A 35 -8.34 7.53 3.92
N PHE A 36 -7.57 6.46 3.87
CA PHE A 36 -6.64 6.12 4.96
C PHE A 36 -5.65 7.26 5.20
N TYR A 37 -5.13 7.85 4.13
CA TYR A 37 -4.13 8.91 4.25
C TYR A 37 -4.72 10.31 4.23
N GLY A 38 -6.03 10.42 4.10
CA GLY A 38 -6.69 11.72 4.09
C GLY A 38 -6.31 12.56 2.90
N THR A 39 -6.12 11.95 1.75
CA THR A 39 -5.72 12.64 0.55
C THR A 39 -6.77 12.43 -0.55
N SER A 40 -6.65 13.20 -1.62
CA SER A 40 -7.60 13.05 -2.73
C SER A 40 -7.31 11.77 -3.50
N LEU A 41 -8.33 11.32 -4.20
CA LEU A 41 -8.30 10.05 -4.90
C LEU A 41 -7.33 10.05 -6.07
N ASP A 42 -7.31 11.13 -6.84
CA ASP A 42 -6.61 11.17 -8.11
C ASP A 42 -5.11 10.87 -8.01
N PRO A 43 -4.36 11.50 -7.12
CA PRO A 43 -2.93 11.16 -7.03
C PRO A 43 -2.67 9.73 -6.57
N ILE A 44 -3.55 9.17 -5.76
CA ILE A 44 -3.42 7.77 -5.37
C ILE A 44 -3.65 6.87 -6.56
N GLN A 45 -4.71 7.14 -7.32
CA GLN A 45 -5.03 6.36 -8.49
C GLN A 45 -3.91 6.38 -9.51
N LYS A 46 -3.31 7.54 -9.70
CA LYS A 46 -2.19 7.67 -10.64
C LYS A 46 -1.00 6.81 -10.24
N GLN A 47 -0.70 6.76 -8.95
CA GLN A 47 0.41 5.94 -8.50
C GLN A 47 0.12 4.45 -8.65
N LEU A 48 -1.11 4.04 -8.35
CA LEU A 48 -1.49 2.65 -8.53
C LEU A 48 -1.37 2.23 -9.99
N GLU A 49 -1.82 3.09 -10.90
CA GLU A 49 -1.74 2.81 -12.33
C GLU A 49 -0.31 2.71 -12.81
N LYS A 50 0.55 3.62 -12.35
CA LYS A 50 1.95 3.59 -12.75
C LYS A 50 2.65 2.34 -12.22
N LEU A 51 2.34 1.96 -11.00
CA LEU A 51 2.94 0.76 -10.41
C LEU A 51 2.46 -0.51 -11.11
N GLU A 52 1.21 -0.52 -11.52
CA GLU A 52 0.70 -1.66 -12.29
C GLU A 52 1.35 -1.71 -13.66
N LEU A 53 1.46 -0.58 -14.32
CA LEU A 53 2.09 -0.52 -15.63
C LEU A 53 3.54 -0.99 -15.56
N GLY A 54 4.23 -0.66 -14.48
CA GLY A 54 5.61 -1.08 -14.29
C GLY A 54 5.78 -2.48 -13.75
N GLY A 55 4.70 -3.20 -13.53
CA GLY A 55 4.78 -4.59 -13.10
C GLY A 55 4.98 -4.81 -11.61
N VAL A 56 4.95 -3.74 -10.82
CA VAL A 56 5.10 -3.87 -9.36
C VAL A 56 3.83 -4.39 -8.72
N LEU A 57 2.69 -3.93 -9.21
CA LEU A 57 1.39 -4.35 -8.72
C LEU A 57 0.61 -5.00 -9.84
N VAL A 58 -0.37 -5.80 -9.44
CA VAL A 58 -1.39 -6.31 -10.37
C VAL A 58 -2.74 -6.00 -9.75
N SER A 59 -3.77 -5.96 -10.58
CA SER A 59 -5.10 -5.67 -10.08
C SER A 59 -6.13 -6.57 -10.73
N ARG A 60 -7.27 -6.66 -10.06
CA ARG A 60 -8.43 -7.34 -10.64
C ARG A 60 -9.66 -6.51 -10.32
N SER A 61 -10.67 -6.65 -11.17
CA SER A 61 -11.93 -5.96 -10.94
C SER A 61 -12.71 -6.65 -9.84
N VAL A 62 -13.23 -5.86 -8.92
CA VAL A 62 -14.11 -6.35 -7.87
C VAL A 62 -15.28 -5.39 -7.85
N GLY A 63 -16.40 -5.81 -8.39
CA GLY A 63 -17.52 -4.91 -8.60
C GLY A 63 -17.11 -3.81 -9.55
N ARG A 64 -17.23 -2.57 -9.11
CA ARG A 64 -16.87 -1.41 -9.92
C ARG A 64 -15.51 -0.86 -9.63
N THR A 65 -14.76 -1.54 -8.80
CA THR A 65 -13.45 -1.05 -8.38
C THR A 65 -12.39 -2.04 -8.76
N ARG A 66 -11.13 -1.61 -8.63
CA ARG A 66 -9.99 -2.48 -8.87
C ARG A 66 -9.23 -2.68 -7.58
N LEU A 67 -8.97 -3.93 -7.27
CA LEU A 67 -8.21 -4.30 -6.08
C LEU A 67 -6.78 -4.57 -6.49
N PHE A 68 -5.85 -3.89 -5.83
CA PHE A 68 -4.43 -3.98 -6.17
C PHE A 68 -3.68 -4.80 -5.13
N VAL A 69 -2.78 -5.63 -5.61
CA VAL A 69 -1.89 -6.43 -4.75
C VAL A 69 -0.50 -6.41 -5.36
N PHE A 70 0.51 -6.77 -4.57
CA PHE A 70 1.84 -6.93 -5.13
C PHE A 70 1.83 -8.03 -6.18
N ASN A 71 2.56 -7.77 -7.27
CA ASN A 71 2.69 -8.76 -8.32
C ASN A 71 3.66 -9.84 -7.83
N PRO A 72 3.20 -11.09 -7.69
CA PRO A 72 4.10 -12.15 -7.19
C PRO A 72 5.26 -12.46 -8.12
N ARG A 73 5.16 -11.99 -9.37
CA ARG A 73 6.22 -12.22 -10.35
C ARG A 73 7.16 -11.04 -10.53
N TYR A 74 6.94 -9.96 -9.77
CA TYR A 74 7.84 -8.83 -9.87
C TYR A 74 9.24 -9.25 -9.39
N ALA A 75 10.23 -9.03 -10.24
CA ALA A 75 11.57 -9.55 -9.98
C ALA A 75 12.16 -9.07 -8.66
N PHE A 76 11.81 -7.85 -8.26
CA PHE A 76 12.38 -7.25 -7.04
C PHE A 76 11.38 -7.23 -5.90
N ARG A 77 10.39 -8.11 -5.92
CA ARG A 77 9.33 -8.07 -4.94
C ARG A 77 9.86 -8.21 -3.51
N ASN A 78 10.71 -9.20 -3.29
CA ASN A 78 11.23 -9.44 -1.94
C ASN A 78 12.09 -8.28 -1.47
N GLU A 79 12.93 -7.77 -2.34
CA GLU A 79 13.80 -6.64 -2.01
C GLU A 79 12.99 -5.39 -1.74
N LEU A 80 11.97 -5.14 -2.55
CA LEU A 80 11.11 -3.98 -2.35
C LEU A 80 10.37 -4.08 -1.02
N GLN A 81 9.81 -5.25 -0.73
CA GLN A 81 9.08 -5.41 0.52
C GLN A 81 10.00 -5.26 1.72
N ALA A 82 11.22 -5.78 1.64
CA ALA A 82 12.19 -5.62 2.71
C ALA A 82 12.54 -4.15 2.91
N LEU A 83 12.70 -3.41 1.82
CA LEU A 83 12.99 -1.99 1.88
C LEU A 83 11.85 -1.23 2.54
N LEU A 84 10.63 -1.54 2.16
CA LEU A 84 9.45 -0.89 2.72
C LEU A 84 9.32 -1.20 4.22
N GLU A 85 9.58 -2.44 4.60
CA GLU A 85 9.51 -2.81 6.01
C GLU A 85 10.56 -2.08 6.83
N LYS A 86 11.76 -1.96 6.28
CA LYS A 86 12.82 -1.23 6.96
C LYS A 86 12.45 0.24 7.13
N ALA A 87 11.92 0.84 6.09
CA ALA A 87 11.52 2.24 6.15
C ALA A 87 10.42 2.46 7.18
N ARG A 88 9.50 1.49 7.30
CA ARG A 88 8.39 1.61 8.24
C ARG A 88 8.86 1.67 9.68
N GLU A 89 10.00 1.08 9.98
CA GLU A 89 10.55 1.16 11.33
C GLU A 89 10.83 2.59 11.79
N TYR A 90 10.95 3.50 10.82
CA TYR A 90 11.25 4.90 11.12
C TYR A 90 10.00 5.78 11.13
N TYR A 91 8.83 5.20 10.88
CA TYR A 91 7.59 5.95 10.95
C TYR A 91 7.21 6.18 12.41
N SER A 92 6.32 7.13 12.65
CA SER A 92 5.85 7.37 14.00
C SER A 92 5.08 6.14 14.50
N PRO A 93 5.04 5.93 15.82
CA PRO A 93 4.26 4.82 16.36
C PRO A 93 2.80 4.84 15.94
N ASP A 94 2.21 6.03 15.84
CA ASP A 94 0.82 6.15 15.41
C ASP A 94 0.63 5.66 13.99
N GLU A 95 1.56 6.01 13.11
CA GLU A 95 1.46 5.59 11.73
C GLU A 95 1.61 4.07 11.61
N ILE A 96 2.56 3.51 12.35
CA ILE A 96 2.77 2.07 12.34
C ILE A 96 1.52 1.36 12.83
N GLU A 97 0.94 1.87 13.91
CA GLU A 97 -0.24 1.25 14.48
C GLU A 97 -1.41 1.30 13.50
N ARG A 98 -1.64 2.44 12.86
CA ARG A 98 -2.71 2.55 11.90
C ARG A 98 -2.55 1.56 10.74
N LEU A 99 -1.32 1.40 10.27
CA LEU A 99 -1.06 0.46 9.18
C LEU A 99 -1.27 -0.97 9.60
N THR A 100 -0.86 -1.33 10.81
CA THR A 100 -0.87 -2.74 11.20
C THR A 100 -2.16 -3.17 11.87
N MET A 101 -2.83 -2.28 12.59
CA MET A 101 -4.04 -2.65 13.28
C MET A 101 -5.16 -3.08 12.37
N GLY A 102 -5.32 -2.38 11.28
CA GLY A 102 -6.41 -2.70 10.36
C GLY A 102 -6.32 -4.09 9.79
N ARG A 103 -5.12 -4.65 9.74
CA ARG A 103 -4.96 -5.99 9.22
C ARG A 103 -5.58 -7.04 10.08
N LYS A 104 -5.73 -6.77 11.34
CA LYS A 104 -6.25 -7.75 12.23
C LYS A 104 -7.70 -8.00 12.04
N ARG A 105 -8.37 -7.14 11.35
CA ARG A 105 -9.75 -7.34 11.14
C ARG A 105 -9.93 -8.50 10.25
N PRO A 106 -10.63 -9.46 10.69
CA PRO A 106 -10.83 -10.64 9.90
C PRO A 106 -11.65 -10.26 8.75
N ARG A 107 -11.18 -10.25 7.78
CA ARG A 107 -11.87 -9.92 6.72
C ARG A 107 -12.46 -11.06 6.22
N ARG A 108 -12.46 -11.64 6.52
CA ARG A 108 -12.79 -12.70 6.22
C ARG A 108 -13.22 -13.53 6.78
N THR A 109 -13.43 -13.36 7.01
CA THR A 109 -13.68 -13.95 7.46
C THR A 109 -13.99 -14.56 8.03
N GLY A 110 -14.05 -14.74 8.13
CA GLY A 110 -14.13 -15.27 8.66
C GLY A 110 -14.19 -15.59 9.47
N LYS A 111 -14.11 -15.73 9.69
CA LYS A 111 -14.00 -16.07 10.39
C LYS A 111 -14.24 -16.15 11.37
N PRO A 112 -14.44 -16.30 11.66
CA PRO A 112 -14.58 -16.30 12.53
C PRO A 112 -14.49 -16.41 13.40
N LEU A 113 -14.36 -16.30 13.65
CA LEU A 113 -14.23 -16.43 14.28
C LEU A 113 -14.54 -16.71 14.68
#